data_884c297fd775066c8a4c432c56db6afc
#
_entry.id   884c297fd775066c8a4c432c56db6afc
#
_cell.length_a   1.000
_cell.length_b   1.000
_cell.length_c   1.000
_cell.angle_alpha   90.00
_cell.angle_beta   90.00
_cell.angle_gamma   90.00
#
_symmetry.space_group_name_H-M   'P 1'
#
loop_
_entity.id
_entity.type
_entity.pdbx_description
1 polymer ?
#
loop_
_entity_poly.entity_id
_entity_poly.type
_entity_poly.pdbx_seq_one_letter_code
_entity_poly.pdbx_strand_id
1 'polypeptide(L)'
;MTSKLEQLKQFTTVVADTGDVEAIARLKPVDATTNPSLLLKAASLPHYTPLRDEAISLSHGDTSLACDRFAVAVGKEILQVIPGRISTEVDARLSFDTQATLSRARRLIELYDAAGISRDRVLIKIAATWEGIRAAEQLEREGI
;
A
#
# COMPACT_ATOMS: atom_id res chain seq x y z
N MET A 1 23.59 6.31 -24.86
CA MET A 1 22.39 5.58 -25.27
C MET A 1 21.41 5.66 -24.11
N THR A 2 20.17 6.10 -24.34
CA THR A 2 19.11 6.14 -23.34
C THR A 2 18.71 4.70 -22.98
N SER A 3 18.53 4.41 -21.69
CA SER A 3 18.09 3.08 -21.25
C SER A 3 16.66 2.80 -21.70
N LYS A 4 16.25 1.52 -21.74
CA LYS A 4 14.86 1.14 -22.06
C LYS A 4 13.87 1.76 -21.09
N LEU A 5 14.25 1.89 -19.80
CA LEU A 5 13.42 2.54 -18.78
C LEU A 5 13.21 4.03 -19.11
N GLU A 6 14.26 4.75 -19.46
CA GLU A 6 14.15 6.17 -19.82
C GLU A 6 13.33 6.39 -21.10
N GLN A 7 13.37 5.45 -22.04
CA GLN A 7 12.49 5.47 -23.20
C GLN A 7 11.02 5.23 -22.80
N LEU A 8 10.77 4.25 -21.91
CA LEU A 8 9.41 3.93 -21.44
C LEU A 8 8.77 5.12 -20.71
N LYS A 9 9.53 5.82 -19.88
CA LYS A 9 9.06 7.01 -19.15
C LYS A 9 8.52 8.13 -20.04
N GLN A 10 8.89 8.15 -21.32
CA GLN A 10 8.38 9.16 -22.27
C GLN A 10 6.96 8.87 -22.74
N PHE A 11 6.46 7.66 -22.57
CA PHE A 11 5.18 7.20 -23.11
C PHE A 11 4.17 6.80 -22.02
N THR A 12 4.63 6.56 -20.77
CA THR A 12 3.78 6.09 -19.70
C THR A 12 4.31 6.49 -18.33
N THR A 13 3.43 6.50 -17.35
CA THR A 13 3.80 6.61 -15.94
C THR A 13 4.34 5.27 -15.46
N VAL A 14 5.57 5.28 -14.94
CA VAL A 14 6.20 4.07 -14.39
C VAL A 14 5.79 3.92 -12.93
N VAL A 15 5.22 2.76 -12.60
CA VAL A 15 4.81 2.37 -11.25
C VAL A 15 5.67 1.20 -10.80
N ALA A 16 6.23 1.25 -9.60
CA ALA A 16 7.00 0.14 -9.04
C ALA A 16 6.07 -0.84 -8.29
N ASP A 17 6.19 -2.12 -8.60
CA ASP A 17 5.47 -3.20 -7.89
C ASP A 17 6.45 -3.96 -6.99
N THR A 18 6.77 -3.39 -5.84
CA THR A 18 7.68 -3.96 -4.85
C THR A 18 7.52 -3.28 -3.49
N GLY A 19 7.85 -4.01 -2.40
CA GLY A 19 7.97 -3.45 -1.06
C GLY A 19 9.42 -3.08 -0.68
N ASP A 20 10.38 -3.18 -1.60
CA ASP A 20 11.79 -2.84 -1.37
C ASP A 20 12.04 -1.36 -1.68
N VAL A 21 12.11 -0.53 -0.64
CA VAL A 21 12.29 0.92 -0.75
C VAL A 21 13.63 1.30 -1.41
N GLU A 22 14.68 0.50 -1.23
CA GLU A 22 15.98 0.77 -1.85
C GLU A 22 15.93 0.55 -3.37
N ALA A 23 15.22 -0.50 -3.81
CA ALA A 23 14.98 -0.74 -5.23
C ALA A 23 14.13 0.38 -5.86
N ILE A 24 13.09 0.85 -5.15
CA ILE A 24 12.25 1.97 -5.58
C ILE A 24 13.08 3.24 -5.73
N ALA A 25 13.92 3.57 -4.75
CA ALA A 25 14.77 4.76 -4.78
C ALA A 25 15.74 4.77 -5.99
N ARG A 26 16.25 3.59 -6.39
CA ARG A 26 17.10 3.47 -7.59
C ARG A 26 16.34 3.68 -8.89
N LEU A 27 15.13 3.13 -8.99
CA LEU A 27 14.33 3.15 -10.22
C LEU A 27 13.62 4.48 -10.45
N LYS A 28 13.39 5.26 -9.38
CA LYS A 28 12.71 6.55 -9.39
C LYS A 28 11.39 6.50 -10.18
N PRO A 29 10.45 5.63 -9.79
CA PRO A 29 9.11 5.58 -10.38
C PRO A 29 8.32 6.82 -9.94
N VAL A 30 7.17 7.05 -10.57
CA VAL A 30 6.22 8.09 -10.12
C VAL A 30 5.40 7.58 -8.94
N ASP A 31 4.82 6.40 -9.08
CA ASP A 31 3.98 5.74 -8.09
C ASP A 31 4.56 4.38 -7.69
N ALA A 32 4.03 3.81 -6.61
CA ALA A 32 4.35 2.44 -6.21
C ALA A 32 3.09 1.67 -5.81
N THR A 33 3.16 0.36 -5.88
CA THR A 33 2.11 -0.54 -5.43
C THR A 33 2.69 -1.66 -4.58
N THR A 34 1.98 -2.05 -3.55
CA THR A 34 2.29 -3.21 -2.72
C THR A 34 1.14 -4.21 -2.75
N ASN A 35 1.39 -5.37 -2.21
CA ASN A 35 0.39 -6.40 -1.95
C ASN A 35 0.83 -7.28 -0.77
N PRO A 36 -0.04 -8.14 -0.21
CA PRO A 36 0.30 -8.97 0.94
C PRO A 36 1.56 -9.84 0.76
N SER A 37 1.78 -10.37 -0.44
CA SER A 37 2.96 -11.19 -0.73
C SER A 37 4.26 -10.38 -0.74
N LEU A 38 4.21 -9.15 -1.26
CA LEU A 38 5.35 -8.22 -1.23
C LEU A 38 5.64 -7.76 0.20
N LEU A 39 4.60 -7.49 0.99
CA LEU A 39 4.75 -7.13 2.40
C LEU A 39 5.32 -8.28 3.23
N LEU A 40 4.93 -9.53 2.95
CA LEU A 40 5.52 -10.71 3.60
C LEU A 40 7.03 -10.81 3.32
N LYS A 41 7.45 -10.56 2.08
CA LYS A 41 8.87 -10.50 1.72
C LYS A 41 9.57 -9.33 2.42
N ALA A 42 8.97 -8.14 2.42
CA ALA A 42 9.50 -6.96 3.10
C ALA A 42 9.70 -7.20 4.60
N ALA A 43 8.76 -7.89 5.26
CA ALA A 43 8.85 -8.23 6.69
C ALA A 43 10.09 -9.07 7.07
N SER A 44 10.71 -9.73 6.09
CA SER A 44 11.95 -10.49 6.27
C SER A 44 13.22 -9.67 6.04
N LEU A 45 13.10 -8.43 5.55
CA LEU A 45 14.25 -7.56 5.30
C LEU A 45 14.70 -6.89 6.61
N PRO A 46 16.00 -6.86 6.92
CA PRO A 46 16.52 -6.24 8.15
C PRO A 46 16.10 -4.78 8.31
N HIS A 47 16.00 -4.03 7.23
CA HIS A 47 15.58 -2.63 7.22
C HIS A 47 14.19 -2.44 7.85
N TYR A 48 13.26 -3.37 7.61
CA TYR A 48 11.88 -3.28 8.11
C TYR A 48 11.63 -3.96 9.46
N THR A 49 12.65 -4.59 10.05
CA THR A 49 12.51 -5.25 11.37
C THR A 49 11.95 -4.30 12.45
N PRO A 50 12.44 -3.06 12.62
CA PRO A 50 11.89 -2.15 13.62
C PRO A 50 10.42 -1.80 13.37
N LEU A 51 10.04 -1.55 12.12
CA LEU A 51 8.66 -1.19 11.75
C LEU A 51 7.69 -2.36 11.97
N ARG A 52 8.14 -3.59 11.65
CA ARG A 52 7.37 -4.81 11.91
C ARG A 52 7.14 -5.01 13.41
N ASP A 53 8.18 -4.90 14.20
CA ASP A 53 8.13 -5.14 15.64
C ASP A 53 7.29 -4.06 16.35
N GLU A 54 7.35 -2.81 15.91
CA GLU A 54 6.48 -1.73 16.35
C GLU A 54 5.02 -2.00 15.99
N ALA A 55 4.73 -2.40 14.74
CA ALA A 55 3.38 -2.74 14.30
C ALA A 55 2.76 -3.87 15.14
N ILE A 56 3.55 -4.90 15.48
CA ILE A 56 3.12 -6.00 16.35
C ILE A 56 2.83 -5.48 17.76
N SER A 57 3.75 -4.71 18.34
CA SER A 57 3.62 -4.17 19.71
C SER A 57 2.37 -3.31 19.87
N LEU A 58 2.12 -2.39 18.94
CA LEU A 58 0.98 -1.47 18.95
C LEU A 58 -0.36 -2.13 18.64
N SER A 59 -0.37 -3.39 18.25
CA SER A 59 -1.59 -4.11 17.88
C SER A 59 -2.14 -5.01 19.00
N HIS A 60 -1.45 -5.09 20.14
CA HIS A 60 -1.93 -5.78 21.35
C HIS A 60 -2.49 -7.19 21.09
N GLY A 61 -1.85 -7.96 20.18
CA GLY A 61 -2.25 -9.32 19.83
C GLY A 61 -3.23 -9.42 18.65
N ASP A 62 -3.76 -8.31 18.14
CA ASP A 62 -4.55 -8.32 16.89
C ASP A 62 -3.64 -8.43 15.67
N THR A 63 -3.48 -9.64 15.15
CA THR A 63 -2.66 -9.94 13.97
C THR A 63 -3.14 -9.17 12.73
N SER A 64 -4.45 -8.99 12.57
CA SER A 64 -5.03 -8.26 11.44
C SER A 64 -4.62 -6.79 11.47
N LEU A 65 -4.70 -6.17 12.65
CA LEU A 65 -4.26 -4.79 12.85
C LEU A 65 -2.74 -4.66 12.69
N ALA A 66 -1.96 -5.64 13.14
CA ALA A 66 -0.50 -5.65 12.98
C ALA A 66 -0.11 -5.67 11.49
N CYS A 67 -0.78 -6.48 10.67
CA CYS A 67 -0.56 -6.49 9.22
C CYS A 67 -0.91 -5.13 8.58
N ASP A 68 -2.02 -4.51 8.96
CA ASP A 68 -2.41 -3.20 8.43
C ASP A 68 -1.42 -2.10 8.84
N ARG A 69 -1.00 -2.07 10.11
CA ARG A 69 0.01 -1.12 10.59
C ARG A 69 1.34 -1.29 9.88
N PHE A 70 1.77 -2.52 9.67
CA PHE A 70 3.00 -2.79 8.93
C PHE A 70 2.89 -2.37 7.47
N ALA A 71 1.75 -2.65 6.80
CA ALA A 71 1.51 -2.20 5.43
C ALA A 71 1.58 -0.66 5.31
N VAL A 72 0.97 0.06 6.26
CA VAL A 72 1.00 1.52 6.32
C VAL A 72 2.42 2.03 6.60
N ALA A 73 3.18 1.39 7.51
CA ALA A 73 4.55 1.76 7.82
C ALA A 73 5.46 1.63 6.58
N VAL A 74 5.37 0.51 5.84
CA VAL A 74 6.09 0.31 4.57
C VAL A 74 5.66 1.34 3.53
N GLY A 75 4.34 1.58 3.40
CA GLY A 75 3.80 2.58 2.48
C GLY A 75 4.31 3.98 2.78
N LYS A 76 4.43 4.36 4.06
CA LYS A 76 5.00 5.64 4.49
C LYS A 76 6.48 5.79 4.09
N GLU A 77 7.30 4.74 4.29
CA GLU A 77 8.70 4.74 3.82
C GLU A 77 8.79 4.93 2.30
N ILE A 78 7.97 4.21 1.54
CA ILE A 78 7.92 4.33 0.09
C ILE A 78 7.53 5.75 -0.34
N LEU A 79 6.55 6.37 0.31
CA LEU A 79 6.09 7.73 0.01
C LEU A 79 7.17 8.82 0.23
N GLN A 80 8.24 8.52 0.99
CA GLN A 80 9.38 9.43 1.11
C GLN A 80 10.27 9.45 -0.13
N VAL A 81 10.22 8.42 -0.96
CA VAL A 81 11.11 8.26 -2.13
C VAL A 81 10.39 8.35 -3.47
N ILE A 82 9.06 8.42 -3.48
CA ILE A 82 8.24 8.62 -4.69
C ILE A 82 7.48 9.94 -4.63
N PRO A 83 7.30 10.64 -5.77
CA PRO A 83 6.53 11.90 -5.80
C PRO A 83 5.00 11.66 -5.79
N GLY A 84 4.53 10.53 -6.27
CA GLY A 84 3.13 10.21 -6.48
C GLY A 84 2.48 9.44 -5.33
N ARG A 85 1.75 8.38 -5.65
CA ARG A 85 0.88 7.65 -4.72
C ARG A 85 1.38 6.24 -4.45
N ILE A 86 1.02 5.73 -3.28
CA ILE A 86 1.17 4.32 -2.91
C ILE A 86 -0.19 3.60 -3.00
N SER A 87 -0.22 2.43 -3.64
CA SER A 87 -1.36 1.53 -3.59
C SER A 87 -1.14 0.49 -2.50
N THR A 88 -2.04 0.49 -1.50
CA THR A 88 -2.06 -0.50 -0.40
C THR A 88 -3.28 -1.39 -0.54
N GLU A 89 -3.05 -2.70 -0.53
CA GLU A 89 -4.10 -3.68 -0.82
C GLU A 89 -4.85 -4.12 0.43
N VAL A 90 -6.18 -4.18 0.32
CA VAL A 90 -7.06 -4.83 1.29
C VAL A 90 -6.80 -6.34 1.28
N ASP A 91 -6.89 -6.97 2.45
CA ASP A 91 -6.70 -8.42 2.62
C ASP A 91 -7.56 -9.22 1.62
N ALA A 92 -6.92 -10.04 0.79
CA ALA A 92 -7.58 -10.82 -0.26
C ALA A 92 -8.66 -11.78 0.27
N ARG A 93 -8.60 -12.16 1.55
CA ARG A 93 -9.64 -12.99 2.20
C ARG A 93 -11.00 -12.30 2.29
N LEU A 94 -11.03 -10.96 2.14
CA LEU A 94 -12.24 -10.14 2.16
C LEU A 94 -12.85 -9.95 0.76
N SER A 95 -12.26 -10.53 -0.28
CA SER A 95 -12.62 -10.29 -1.69
C SER A 95 -14.11 -10.53 -2.04
N PHE A 96 -14.81 -11.35 -1.26
CA PHE A 96 -16.23 -11.69 -1.45
C PHE A 96 -17.13 -11.14 -0.33
N ASP A 97 -16.63 -10.16 0.44
CA ASP A 97 -17.38 -9.48 1.50
C ASP A 97 -17.24 -7.96 1.35
N THR A 98 -18.28 -7.33 0.77
CA THR A 98 -18.32 -5.88 0.53
C THR A 98 -18.16 -5.09 1.83
N GLN A 99 -18.85 -5.47 2.91
CA GLN A 99 -18.83 -4.71 4.18
C GLN A 99 -17.48 -4.82 4.89
N ALA A 100 -16.89 -6.01 4.92
CA ALA A 100 -15.57 -6.21 5.48
C ALA A 100 -14.49 -5.47 4.67
N THR A 101 -14.61 -5.45 3.33
CA THR A 101 -13.73 -4.70 2.42
C THR A 101 -13.81 -3.20 2.71
N LEU A 102 -15.03 -2.63 2.81
CA LEU A 102 -15.25 -1.22 3.16
C LEU A 102 -14.62 -0.86 4.51
N SER A 103 -14.89 -1.67 5.53
CA SER A 103 -14.35 -1.44 6.89
C SER A 103 -12.82 -1.46 6.88
N ARG A 104 -12.21 -2.39 6.15
CA ARG A 104 -10.76 -2.50 6.06
C ARG A 104 -10.14 -1.33 5.28
N ALA A 105 -10.75 -0.93 4.17
CA ALA A 105 -10.29 0.21 3.37
C ALA A 105 -10.28 1.52 4.19
N ARG A 106 -11.37 1.80 4.90
CA ARG A 106 -11.46 2.98 5.79
C ARG A 106 -10.42 2.93 6.90
N ARG A 107 -10.20 1.76 7.54
CA ARG A 107 -9.16 1.58 8.56
C ARG A 107 -7.76 1.86 8.01
N LEU A 108 -7.44 1.42 6.80
CA LEU A 108 -6.15 1.73 6.17
C LEU A 108 -5.97 3.24 5.99
N ILE A 109 -6.98 3.96 5.50
CA ILE A 109 -6.94 5.42 5.37
C ILE A 109 -6.76 6.10 6.74
N GLU A 110 -7.50 5.68 7.77
CA GLU A 110 -7.35 6.20 9.13
C GLU A 110 -5.93 5.99 9.68
N LEU A 111 -5.31 4.84 9.40
CA LEU A 111 -3.93 4.57 9.80
C LEU A 111 -2.92 5.45 9.04
N TYR A 112 -3.15 5.72 7.75
CA TYR A 112 -2.33 6.67 6.99
C TYR A 112 -2.49 8.09 7.51
N ASP A 113 -3.73 8.55 7.77
CA ASP A 113 -4.01 9.87 8.34
C ASP A 113 -3.31 10.02 9.71
N ALA A 114 -3.40 9.02 10.58
CA ALA A 114 -2.71 8.99 11.88
C ALA A 114 -1.18 9.00 11.74
N ALA A 115 -0.64 8.46 10.65
CA ALA A 115 0.79 8.51 10.31
C ALA A 115 1.23 9.84 9.65
N GLY A 116 0.31 10.81 9.48
CA GLY A 116 0.56 12.12 8.87
C GLY A 116 0.62 12.08 7.34
N ILE A 117 0.07 11.06 6.70
CA ILE A 117 0.00 10.92 5.25
C ILE A 117 -1.37 11.34 4.75
N SER A 118 -1.41 12.32 3.86
CA SER A 118 -2.66 12.78 3.23
C SER A 118 -3.26 11.69 2.34
N ARG A 119 -4.60 11.58 2.35
CA ARG A 119 -5.31 10.53 1.60
C ARG A 119 -5.14 10.64 0.08
N ASP A 120 -4.87 11.82 -0.46
CA ASP A 120 -4.57 12.02 -1.88
C ASP A 120 -3.24 11.39 -2.34
N ARG A 121 -2.39 10.96 -1.39
CA ARG A 121 -1.17 10.19 -1.61
C ARG A 121 -1.37 8.67 -1.54
N VAL A 122 -2.61 8.20 -1.27
CA VAL A 122 -2.92 6.78 -1.05
C VAL A 122 -3.99 6.32 -2.02
N LEU A 123 -3.80 5.15 -2.59
CA LEU A 123 -4.82 4.38 -3.31
C LEU A 123 -5.09 3.09 -2.56
N ILE A 124 -6.35 2.78 -2.32
CA ILE A 124 -6.75 1.49 -1.75
C ILE A 124 -6.98 0.50 -2.89
N LYS A 125 -6.16 -0.55 -2.93
CA LYS A 125 -6.26 -1.61 -3.92
C LYS A 125 -7.19 -2.72 -3.41
N ILE A 126 -8.18 -3.09 -4.24
CA ILE A 126 -9.24 -4.05 -3.92
C ILE A 126 -9.31 -5.09 -5.03
N ALA A 127 -9.60 -6.35 -4.69
CA ALA A 127 -9.82 -7.39 -5.68
C ALA A 127 -11.03 -7.05 -6.57
N ALA A 128 -10.91 -7.26 -7.89
CA ALA A 128 -11.94 -6.96 -8.88
C ALA A 128 -13.04 -8.05 -8.91
N THR A 129 -13.56 -8.41 -7.75
CA THR A 129 -14.76 -9.24 -7.58
C THR A 129 -16.00 -8.36 -7.66
N TRP A 130 -17.20 -8.95 -7.78
CA TRP A 130 -18.44 -8.20 -7.76
C TRP A 130 -18.58 -7.41 -6.44
N GLU A 131 -18.30 -8.05 -5.32
CA GLU A 131 -18.32 -7.46 -3.98
C GLU A 131 -17.29 -6.35 -3.82
N GLY A 132 -16.09 -6.55 -4.37
CA GLY A 132 -15.03 -5.54 -4.38
C GLY A 132 -15.40 -4.33 -5.22
N ILE A 133 -16.03 -4.50 -6.40
CA ILE A 133 -16.51 -3.42 -7.25
C ILE A 133 -17.60 -2.60 -6.52
N ARG A 134 -18.51 -3.26 -5.78
CA ARG A 134 -19.52 -2.58 -4.95
C ARG A 134 -18.90 -1.79 -3.81
N ALA A 135 -17.84 -2.32 -3.20
CA ALA A 135 -17.07 -1.59 -2.19
C ALA A 135 -16.37 -0.38 -2.81
N ALA A 136 -15.72 -0.53 -3.96
CA ALA A 136 -15.04 0.55 -4.65
C ALA A 136 -15.99 1.69 -5.03
N GLU A 137 -17.19 1.37 -5.54
CA GLU A 137 -18.24 2.37 -5.84
C GLU A 137 -18.54 3.27 -4.62
N GLN A 138 -18.62 2.68 -3.43
CA GLN A 138 -18.90 3.44 -2.22
C GLN A 138 -17.69 4.24 -1.75
N LEU A 139 -16.49 3.66 -1.78
CA LEU A 139 -15.25 4.33 -1.36
C LEU A 139 -14.93 5.52 -2.27
N GLU A 140 -15.12 5.41 -3.58
CA GLU A 140 -14.96 6.53 -4.52
C GLU A 140 -15.90 7.71 -4.18
N ARG A 141 -17.14 7.45 -3.75
CA ARG A 141 -18.06 8.50 -3.28
C ARG A 141 -17.61 9.15 -1.97
N GLU A 142 -16.80 8.47 -1.18
CA GLU A 142 -16.21 8.95 0.08
C GLU A 142 -14.86 9.67 -0.16
N GLY A 143 -14.37 9.69 -1.40
CA GLY A 143 -13.07 10.27 -1.77
C GLY A 143 -11.87 9.38 -1.36
N ILE A 144 -12.08 8.06 -1.37
CA ILE A 144 -11.06 7.04 -1.10
C ILE A 144 -10.76 6.28 -2.38
#